data_ce2da5d108e1d9b2933a25daa68fa9b2
#
_entry.id   ce2da5d108e1d9b2933a25daa68fa9b2
#
_cell.length_a   1.000
_cell.length_b   1.000
_cell.length_c   1.000
_cell.angle_alpha   90.00
_cell.angle_beta   90.00
_cell.angle_gamma   90.00
#
_symmetry.space_group_name_H-M   'P 1'
#
loop_
_entity.id
_entity.type
_entity.pdbx_description
1 polymer ?
#
loop_
_entity_poly.entity_id
_entity_poly.type
_entity_poly.pdbx_seq_one_letter_code
_entity_poly.pdbx_strand_id
1 'polypeptide(L)'
;MKKKRLPTAIALTLACAASLTGIAASAQNASVSKDATRIGRSAVPKAAEFQELYDFDAAAKTLPDATFPYEARLHRAHVIMLSEQGIITREEAGQILKGLEEVDRASQADASLRTYLPYEAALIREIGPVAGKMHTGRSRNDLANAVNRMFYRDQVNRIVEALIALRRTVVKKAEENTDTVMVVYTHRKEAQPITLAHYLMGISESLGKSIQRYEELYVRMNQTPLGSAAAAGTSWPLNRERTADLLGFDGLVVNTVEGTAGWDHIAELASDNAIYLSGLGRLASEIQLWTTDEYRSAELDGAFAGTSSIMPQKKNPDSLERTRQIAANSVGALTSVLTSLNAIEYQHSVARVPLEPRSIDALLAATHAMTGVVRTLHPNKPQMLKYAAENYSTMTDLADLLVKQGNIDFREAHEIIASVVVKALDAGLRADQINASMIEEATKANLGHSLGITPQQVSDSLDPVKSVERRNGVGGPGKMAVAQMIASTKVEINGASQRLAERQAKLGQSSKRLDEQVARLLRP
;
A
#
# COMPACT_ATOMS: atom_id res chain seq x y z
N MET A 1 -0.39 8.01 70.78
CA MET A 1 -1.18 9.20 71.19
C MET A 1 -1.83 9.79 69.96
N LYS A 2 -3.11 10.13 70.12
CA LYS A 2 -4.02 10.92 69.27
C LYS A 2 -4.57 10.27 67.98
N LYS A 3 -5.75 9.70 68.15
CA LYS A 3 -6.85 9.51 67.21
C LYS A 3 -7.26 10.81 66.58
N LYS A 4 -7.58 10.84 65.29
CA LYS A 4 -8.59 11.75 64.73
C LYS A 4 -9.45 11.04 63.68
N ARG A 5 -10.71 11.25 63.87
CA ARG A 5 -11.93 10.64 63.41
C ARG A 5 -12.23 10.94 61.91
N LEU A 6 -12.91 9.98 61.27
CA LEU A 6 -13.73 10.18 60.06
C LEU A 6 -14.94 11.07 60.36
N PRO A 7 -15.45 11.80 59.39
CA PRO A 7 -16.86 12.19 59.39
C PRO A 7 -17.66 11.50 58.28
N THR A 8 -18.67 10.82 58.72
CA THR A 8 -20.09 10.84 58.36
C THR A 8 -20.49 10.61 56.93
N ALA A 9 -21.08 9.44 56.69
CA ALA A 9 -21.90 9.07 55.55
C ALA A 9 -23.17 9.97 55.49
N ILE A 10 -23.44 10.50 54.27
CA ILE A 10 -24.75 11.05 53.94
C ILE A 10 -25.53 9.96 53.22
N ALA A 11 -26.54 9.44 53.89
CA ALA A 11 -27.55 8.55 53.35
C ALA A 11 -28.52 9.38 52.50
N LEU A 12 -28.55 9.10 51.18
CA LEU A 12 -29.61 9.62 50.30
C LEU A 12 -30.71 8.57 50.23
N THR A 13 -31.80 8.82 50.88
CA THR A 13 -33.05 8.05 50.83
C THR A 13 -33.69 8.19 49.41
N LEU A 14 -33.73 7.09 48.68
CA LEU A 14 -34.61 7.01 47.48
C LEU A 14 -36.05 6.81 47.93
N ALA A 15 -36.87 7.79 47.67
CA ALA A 15 -38.33 7.66 47.70
C ALA A 15 -38.77 7.14 46.30
N CYS A 16 -39.04 5.84 46.19
CA CYS A 16 -39.79 5.26 45.07
C CYS A 16 -41.28 5.56 45.28
N ALA A 17 -41.79 6.58 44.58
CA ALA A 17 -43.23 6.71 44.37
C ALA A 17 -43.59 5.98 43.06
N ALA A 18 -44.19 4.80 43.20
CA ALA A 18 -44.81 4.08 42.11
C ALA A 18 -46.08 4.84 41.68
N SER A 19 -46.00 5.48 40.51
CA SER A 19 -47.19 5.90 39.77
C SER A 19 -47.37 4.92 38.59
N LEU A 20 -48.14 3.86 38.81
CA LEU A 20 -48.76 3.04 37.79
C LEU A 20 -49.89 3.85 37.17
N THR A 21 -49.57 4.61 36.14
CA THR A 21 -50.60 5.09 35.20
C THR A 21 -50.39 4.39 33.88
N GLY A 22 -51.42 3.70 33.46
CA GLY A 22 -51.47 2.85 32.28
C GLY A 22 -50.99 3.55 31.01
N ILE A 23 -49.99 2.98 30.41
CA ILE A 23 -49.70 3.22 29.00
C ILE A 23 -50.74 2.38 28.19
N ALA A 24 -51.87 3.01 27.91
CA ALA A 24 -52.74 2.54 26.84
C ALA A 24 -51.86 2.55 25.56
N ALA A 25 -51.51 1.39 25.06
CA ALA A 25 -50.94 1.25 23.74
C ALA A 25 -51.96 1.76 22.72
N SER A 26 -51.88 3.04 22.36
CA SER A 26 -52.52 3.52 21.13
C SER A 26 -51.75 2.84 19.98
N ALA A 27 -52.30 1.77 19.47
CA ALA A 27 -52.02 1.31 18.13
C ALA A 27 -52.46 2.40 17.15
N GLN A 28 -51.66 3.48 17.06
CA GLN A 28 -51.76 4.38 15.92
C GLN A 28 -51.38 3.51 14.70
N ASN A 29 -52.34 3.31 13.84
CA ASN A 29 -52.13 2.89 12.46
C ASN A 29 -51.08 3.84 11.85
N ALA A 30 -49.82 3.51 12.00
CA ALA A 30 -48.78 4.17 11.27
C ALA A 30 -49.06 3.90 9.80
N SER A 31 -49.56 4.89 9.10
CA SER A 31 -49.59 4.90 7.65
C SER A 31 -48.19 4.51 7.23
N VAL A 32 -48.07 3.35 6.56
CA VAL A 32 -46.78 2.89 6.01
C VAL A 32 -46.29 4.05 5.14
N SER A 33 -45.29 4.75 5.63
CA SER A 33 -44.61 5.77 4.87
C SER A 33 -44.16 5.09 3.57
N LYS A 34 -44.59 5.62 2.42
CA LYS A 34 -44.15 5.19 1.10
C LYS A 34 -42.69 5.55 0.82
N ASP A 35 -41.91 5.76 1.87
CA ASP A 35 -40.50 5.96 1.76
C ASP A 35 -39.82 4.61 1.51
N ALA A 36 -39.70 4.27 0.21
CA ALA A 36 -39.20 3.01 -0.30
C ALA A 36 -37.72 2.70 0.07
N THR A 37 -37.09 3.55 0.89
CA THR A 37 -35.71 3.33 1.35
C THR A 37 -35.60 2.33 2.50
N ARG A 38 -36.73 1.94 3.12
CA ARG A 38 -36.77 1.00 4.25
C ARG A 38 -37.94 0.01 4.10
N ILE A 39 -37.68 -1.24 4.45
CA ILE A 39 -38.63 -2.35 4.26
C ILE A 39 -38.83 -3.14 5.57
N GLY A 40 -39.97 -3.82 5.68
CA GLY A 40 -40.31 -4.66 6.82
C GLY A 40 -40.58 -3.89 8.10
N ARG A 41 -40.32 -4.52 9.25
CA ARG A 41 -40.52 -3.92 10.59
C ARG A 41 -39.69 -2.68 10.88
N SER A 42 -38.63 -2.44 10.09
CA SER A 42 -37.74 -1.29 10.18
C SER A 42 -38.15 -0.13 9.26
N ALA A 43 -39.32 -0.19 8.61
CA ALA A 43 -39.83 0.86 7.72
C ALA A 43 -40.35 2.08 8.51
N VAL A 44 -39.54 2.60 9.43
CA VAL A 44 -39.78 3.82 10.21
C VAL A 44 -38.66 4.81 9.96
N PRO A 45 -38.89 6.13 10.08
CA PRO A 45 -37.81 7.12 9.98
C PRO A 45 -36.68 6.81 10.94
N LYS A 46 -35.44 7.05 10.53
CA LYS A 46 -34.28 6.91 11.41
C LYS A 46 -34.36 7.98 12.51
N ALA A 47 -33.99 7.60 13.74
CA ALA A 47 -33.75 8.58 14.79
C ALA A 47 -32.58 9.50 14.40
N ALA A 48 -32.61 10.75 14.87
CA ALA A 48 -31.55 11.72 14.58
C ALA A 48 -30.18 11.21 15.06
N GLU A 49 -30.15 10.61 16.23
CA GLU A 49 -28.95 10.03 16.84
C GLU A 49 -28.39 8.86 16.01
N PHE A 50 -29.28 8.09 15.38
CA PHE A 50 -28.85 7.03 14.46
C PHE A 50 -28.28 7.60 13.15
N GLN A 51 -28.84 8.68 12.64
CA GLN A 51 -28.32 9.38 11.46
C GLN A 51 -26.94 9.97 11.76
N GLU A 52 -26.75 10.52 12.95
CA GLU A 52 -25.48 11.11 13.40
C GLU A 52 -24.32 10.08 13.34
N LEU A 53 -24.55 8.81 13.68
CA LEU A 53 -23.53 7.75 13.54
C LEU A 53 -23.01 7.63 12.11
N TYR A 54 -23.89 7.69 11.11
CA TYR A 54 -23.49 7.65 9.70
C TYR A 54 -22.78 8.93 9.26
N ASP A 55 -23.09 10.06 9.90
CA ASP A 55 -22.47 11.33 9.57
C ASP A 55 -21.01 11.42 10.04
N PHE A 56 -20.63 10.66 11.06
CA PHE A 56 -19.23 10.51 11.50
C PHE A 56 -18.43 9.51 10.69
N ASP A 57 -19.08 8.59 9.96
CA ASP A 57 -18.38 7.58 9.15
C ASP A 57 -17.97 8.18 7.80
N ALA A 58 -16.70 8.61 7.71
CA ALA A 58 -16.14 9.15 6.47
C ALA A 58 -16.17 8.14 5.31
N ALA A 59 -15.97 6.86 5.59
CA ALA A 59 -16.02 5.80 4.58
C ALA A 59 -17.45 5.57 4.09
N ALA A 60 -18.45 5.65 4.96
CA ALA A 60 -19.85 5.55 4.58
C ALA A 60 -20.29 6.66 3.61
N LYS A 61 -19.61 7.81 3.61
CA LYS A 61 -19.89 8.92 2.69
C LYS A 61 -19.17 8.82 1.36
N THR A 62 -17.91 8.38 1.37
CA THR A 62 -17.04 8.41 0.17
C THR A 62 -17.03 7.10 -0.60
N LEU A 63 -17.21 5.98 0.08
CA LEU A 63 -17.16 4.65 -0.56
C LEU A 63 -18.30 4.43 -1.58
N PRO A 64 -19.57 4.82 -1.29
CA PRO A 64 -20.65 4.69 -2.27
C PRO A 64 -20.36 5.43 -3.57
N ASP A 65 -19.84 6.65 -3.51
CA ASP A 65 -19.46 7.41 -4.71
C ASP A 65 -18.39 6.70 -5.54
N ALA A 66 -17.38 6.16 -4.87
CA ALA A 66 -16.28 5.45 -5.52
C ALA A 66 -16.71 4.08 -6.10
N THR A 67 -17.66 3.40 -5.47
CA THR A 67 -18.08 2.04 -5.83
C THR A 67 -19.30 1.99 -6.74
N PHE A 68 -20.10 3.05 -6.82
CA PHE A 68 -21.33 3.09 -7.62
C PHE A 68 -21.15 2.65 -9.09
N PRO A 69 -20.11 3.05 -9.83
CA PRO A 69 -19.93 2.57 -11.20
C PRO A 69 -19.81 1.06 -11.32
N TYR A 70 -19.25 0.41 -10.29
CA TYR A 70 -19.14 -1.06 -10.22
C TYR A 70 -20.48 -1.72 -9.88
N GLU A 71 -21.25 -1.11 -8.98
CA GLU A 71 -22.60 -1.57 -8.64
C GLU A 71 -23.53 -1.49 -9.85
N ALA A 72 -23.51 -0.39 -10.59
CA ALA A 72 -24.27 -0.22 -11.83
C ALA A 72 -23.95 -1.30 -12.88
N ARG A 73 -22.66 -1.66 -13.04
CA ARG A 73 -22.24 -2.76 -13.92
C ARG A 73 -22.72 -4.12 -13.41
N LEU A 74 -22.65 -4.35 -12.11
CA LEU A 74 -23.08 -5.58 -11.48
C LEU A 74 -24.61 -5.80 -11.68
N HIS A 75 -25.42 -4.75 -11.54
CA HIS A 75 -26.85 -4.84 -11.81
C HIS A 75 -27.13 -5.31 -13.23
N ARG A 76 -26.47 -4.74 -14.24
CA ARG A 76 -26.61 -5.13 -15.64
C ARG A 76 -26.21 -6.59 -15.88
N ALA A 77 -25.05 -7.01 -15.34
CA ALA A 77 -24.59 -8.38 -15.48
C ALA A 77 -25.56 -9.39 -14.86
N HIS A 78 -26.13 -9.05 -13.70
CA HIS A 78 -27.10 -9.91 -13.02
C HIS A 78 -28.40 -10.01 -13.82
N VAL A 79 -28.94 -8.92 -14.33
CA VAL A 79 -30.15 -8.90 -15.16
C VAL A 79 -29.97 -9.73 -16.43
N ILE A 80 -28.82 -9.62 -17.09
CA ILE A 80 -28.50 -10.44 -18.27
C ILE A 80 -28.53 -11.93 -17.89
N MET A 81 -27.86 -12.31 -16.81
CA MET A 81 -27.82 -13.69 -16.34
C MET A 81 -29.21 -14.21 -15.98
N LEU A 82 -30.02 -13.43 -15.28
CA LEU A 82 -31.41 -13.83 -14.97
C LEU A 82 -32.23 -14.10 -16.22
N SER A 83 -32.08 -13.30 -17.27
CA SER A 83 -32.76 -13.50 -18.56
C SER A 83 -32.20 -14.73 -19.29
N GLU A 84 -30.91 -14.94 -19.33
CA GLU A 84 -30.27 -16.11 -19.97
C GLU A 84 -30.68 -17.43 -19.28
N GLN A 85 -30.92 -17.38 -17.95
CA GLN A 85 -31.41 -18.54 -17.18
C GLN A 85 -32.97 -18.72 -17.23
N GLY A 86 -33.67 -17.85 -17.94
CA GLY A 86 -35.13 -17.90 -18.03
C GLY A 86 -35.88 -17.57 -16.73
N ILE A 87 -35.19 -16.95 -15.76
CA ILE A 87 -35.76 -16.51 -14.48
C ILE A 87 -36.64 -15.27 -14.69
N ILE A 88 -36.24 -14.42 -15.61
CA ILE A 88 -37.02 -13.30 -16.12
C ILE A 88 -37.09 -13.38 -17.65
N THR A 89 -38.15 -12.82 -18.25
CA THR A 89 -38.28 -12.80 -19.71
C THR A 89 -37.30 -11.80 -20.34
N ARG A 90 -37.05 -11.98 -21.63
CA ARG A 90 -36.23 -11.01 -22.40
C ARG A 90 -36.80 -9.60 -22.35
N GLU A 91 -38.16 -9.50 -22.43
CA GLU A 91 -38.85 -8.22 -22.37
C GLU A 91 -38.68 -7.54 -21.02
N GLU A 92 -38.85 -8.28 -19.91
CA GLU A 92 -38.60 -7.77 -18.54
C GLU A 92 -37.16 -7.33 -18.35
N ALA A 93 -36.20 -8.09 -18.85
CA ALA A 93 -34.80 -7.71 -18.81
C ALA A 93 -34.55 -6.40 -19.57
N GLY A 94 -35.13 -6.24 -20.76
CA GLY A 94 -35.03 -5.00 -21.53
C GLY A 94 -35.64 -3.80 -20.80
N GLN A 95 -36.82 -3.97 -20.17
CA GLN A 95 -37.45 -2.93 -19.36
C GLN A 95 -36.55 -2.53 -18.16
N ILE A 96 -35.99 -3.51 -17.43
CA ILE A 96 -35.12 -3.24 -16.29
C ILE A 96 -33.86 -2.54 -16.75
N LEU A 97 -33.19 -3.01 -17.82
CA LEU A 97 -31.95 -2.38 -18.33
C LEU A 97 -32.20 -0.93 -18.77
N LYS A 98 -33.33 -0.64 -19.41
CA LYS A 98 -33.71 0.73 -19.78
C LYS A 98 -33.94 1.61 -18.54
N GLY A 99 -34.63 1.11 -17.53
CA GLY A 99 -34.83 1.80 -16.27
C GLY A 99 -33.53 2.07 -15.54
N LEU A 100 -32.56 1.12 -15.55
CA LEU A 100 -31.22 1.32 -14.98
C LEU A 100 -30.48 2.49 -15.65
N GLU A 101 -30.58 2.67 -16.98
CA GLU A 101 -29.97 3.81 -17.68
C GLU A 101 -30.55 5.15 -17.19
N GLU A 102 -31.85 5.23 -16.95
CA GLU A 102 -32.50 6.45 -16.46
C GLU A 102 -32.09 6.77 -15.02
N VAL A 103 -32.09 5.76 -14.12
CA VAL A 103 -31.68 5.94 -12.72
C VAL A 103 -30.19 6.29 -12.61
N ASP A 104 -29.33 5.66 -13.42
CA ASP A 104 -27.91 6.01 -13.47
C ASP A 104 -27.71 7.46 -13.91
N ARG A 105 -28.49 7.95 -14.87
CA ARG A 105 -28.46 9.36 -15.28
C ARG A 105 -28.91 10.29 -14.16
N ALA A 106 -30.00 9.94 -13.46
CA ALA A 106 -30.50 10.72 -12.32
C ALA A 106 -29.48 10.76 -11.17
N SER A 107 -28.73 9.70 -10.94
CA SER A 107 -27.70 9.61 -9.90
C SER A 107 -26.54 10.58 -10.09
N GLN A 108 -26.35 11.13 -11.28
CA GLN A 108 -25.36 12.19 -11.52
C GLN A 108 -25.73 13.49 -10.83
N ALA A 109 -27.02 13.81 -10.77
CA ALA A 109 -27.55 14.99 -10.10
C ALA A 109 -27.89 14.75 -8.61
N ASP A 110 -28.27 13.51 -8.25
CA ASP A 110 -28.66 13.11 -6.88
C ASP A 110 -27.78 11.96 -6.37
N ALA A 111 -26.76 12.31 -5.58
CA ALA A 111 -25.85 11.34 -4.98
C ALA A 111 -26.54 10.35 -4.02
N SER A 112 -27.72 10.67 -3.48
CA SER A 112 -28.45 9.74 -2.61
C SER A 112 -28.84 8.44 -3.33
N LEU A 113 -29.00 8.50 -4.66
CA LEU A 113 -29.28 7.36 -5.52
C LEU A 113 -28.08 6.41 -5.69
N ARG A 114 -26.90 6.76 -5.21
CA ARG A 114 -25.69 5.90 -5.28
C ARG A 114 -25.62 4.87 -4.15
N THR A 115 -26.73 4.66 -3.45
CA THR A 115 -26.88 3.60 -2.45
C THR A 115 -28.04 2.71 -2.82
N TYR A 116 -27.93 1.39 -2.53
CA TYR A 116 -28.81 0.37 -3.08
C TYR A 116 -30.31 0.62 -2.89
N LEU A 117 -30.80 0.92 -1.66
CA LEU A 117 -32.24 1.04 -1.42
C LEU A 117 -32.88 2.27 -2.09
N PRO A 118 -32.29 3.48 -2.02
CA PRO A 118 -32.75 4.62 -2.81
C PRO A 118 -32.71 4.36 -4.33
N TYR A 119 -31.66 3.66 -4.81
CA TYR A 119 -31.54 3.28 -6.22
C TYR A 119 -32.67 2.35 -6.67
N GLU A 120 -32.91 1.26 -5.94
CA GLU A 120 -34.00 0.33 -6.22
C GLU A 120 -35.36 1.02 -6.17
N ALA A 121 -35.58 1.89 -5.19
CA ALA A 121 -36.81 2.66 -5.08
C ALA A 121 -37.03 3.61 -6.27
N ALA A 122 -35.94 4.26 -6.75
CA ALA A 122 -36.02 5.06 -7.96
C ALA A 122 -36.33 4.22 -9.19
N LEU A 123 -35.76 3.03 -9.32
CA LEU A 123 -36.05 2.11 -10.40
C LEU A 123 -37.51 1.63 -10.37
N ILE A 124 -38.06 1.33 -9.18
CA ILE A 124 -39.47 0.96 -9.04
C ILE A 124 -40.39 2.13 -9.42
N ARG A 125 -40.05 3.34 -9.10
CA ARG A 125 -40.83 4.54 -9.53
C ARG A 125 -40.80 4.72 -11.05
N GLU A 126 -39.68 4.41 -11.68
CA GLU A 126 -39.48 4.61 -13.11
C GLU A 126 -40.21 3.56 -13.95
N ILE A 127 -40.07 2.28 -13.63
CA ILE A 127 -40.55 1.18 -14.47
C ILE A 127 -41.63 0.28 -13.80
N GLY A 128 -42.06 0.60 -12.58
CA GLY A 128 -43.07 -0.15 -11.84
C GLY A 128 -42.54 -1.46 -11.22
N PRO A 129 -43.43 -2.39 -10.87
CA PRO A 129 -43.13 -3.60 -10.09
C PRO A 129 -42.10 -4.55 -10.74
N VAL A 130 -41.93 -4.49 -12.05
CA VAL A 130 -40.96 -5.32 -12.77
C VAL A 130 -39.52 -5.06 -12.29
N ALA A 131 -39.23 -3.86 -11.80
CA ALA A 131 -37.94 -3.48 -11.21
C ALA A 131 -37.50 -4.41 -10.07
N GLY A 132 -38.45 -4.88 -9.24
CA GLY A 132 -38.16 -5.78 -8.11
C GLY A 132 -37.57 -7.13 -8.54
N LYS A 133 -37.81 -7.57 -9.79
CA LYS A 133 -37.21 -8.80 -10.32
C LYS A 133 -35.70 -8.74 -10.44
N MET A 134 -35.09 -7.54 -10.54
CA MET A 134 -33.64 -7.34 -10.54
C MET A 134 -32.96 -7.93 -9.29
N HIS A 135 -33.67 -7.99 -8.15
CA HIS A 135 -33.11 -8.50 -6.89
C HIS A 135 -33.20 -10.01 -6.72
N THR A 136 -33.79 -10.73 -7.68
CA THR A 136 -34.00 -12.18 -7.59
C THR A 136 -32.70 -12.94 -7.37
N GLY A 137 -32.68 -13.81 -6.35
CA GLY A 137 -31.57 -14.71 -6.06
C GLY A 137 -30.32 -14.07 -5.47
N ARG A 138 -30.35 -12.81 -5.03
CA ARG A 138 -29.20 -12.13 -4.40
C ARG A 138 -29.56 -11.40 -3.10
N SER A 139 -28.56 -11.01 -2.35
CA SER A 139 -28.67 -10.13 -1.18
C SER A 139 -27.79 -8.90 -1.35
N ARG A 140 -28.00 -7.87 -0.53
CA ARG A 140 -27.05 -6.75 -0.42
C ARG A 140 -25.70 -7.20 0.13
N ASN A 141 -25.62 -8.32 0.82
CA ASN A 141 -24.38 -8.84 1.42
C ASN A 141 -23.39 -9.32 0.37
N ASP A 142 -23.81 -10.21 -0.55
CA ASP A 142 -22.97 -10.69 -1.63
C ASP A 142 -22.74 -9.62 -2.70
N LEU A 143 -23.75 -8.76 -2.94
CA LEU A 143 -23.63 -7.60 -3.82
C LEU A 143 -22.51 -6.65 -3.34
N ALA A 144 -22.58 -6.20 -2.09
CA ALA A 144 -21.60 -5.25 -1.55
C ALA A 144 -20.16 -5.84 -1.57
N ASN A 145 -20.02 -7.14 -1.23
CA ASN A 145 -18.71 -7.79 -1.28
C ASN A 145 -18.19 -7.92 -2.72
N ALA A 146 -19.06 -8.22 -3.70
CA ALA A 146 -18.67 -8.28 -5.11
C ALA A 146 -18.24 -6.90 -5.64
N VAL A 147 -19.02 -5.85 -5.33
CA VAL A 147 -18.71 -4.46 -5.70
C VAL A 147 -17.37 -4.01 -5.11
N ASN A 148 -17.12 -4.28 -3.83
CA ASN A 148 -15.86 -3.95 -3.17
C ASN A 148 -14.68 -4.66 -3.84
N ARG A 149 -14.80 -5.97 -4.17
CA ARG A 149 -13.76 -6.71 -4.89
C ARG A 149 -13.47 -6.12 -6.27
N MET A 150 -14.49 -5.70 -7.01
CA MET A 150 -14.33 -5.01 -8.30
C MET A 150 -13.59 -3.68 -8.15
N PHE A 151 -13.98 -2.87 -7.17
CA PHE A 151 -13.34 -1.59 -6.90
C PHE A 151 -11.88 -1.77 -6.50
N TYR A 152 -11.60 -2.58 -5.47
CA TYR A 152 -10.25 -2.70 -4.93
C TYR A 152 -9.28 -3.42 -5.88
N ARG A 153 -9.73 -4.37 -6.71
CA ARG A 153 -8.86 -4.97 -7.74
C ARG A 153 -8.37 -3.94 -8.76
N ASP A 154 -9.22 -2.96 -9.11
CA ASP A 154 -8.83 -1.88 -10.01
C ASP A 154 -7.84 -0.93 -9.31
N GLN A 155 -8.02 -0.69 -7.99
CA GLN A 155 -7.04 0.05 -7.20
C GLN A 155 -5.69 -0.69 -7.12
N VAL A 156 -5.69 -2.01 -6.95
CA VAL A 156 -4.46 -2.83 -6.99
C VAL A 156 -3.73 -2.65 -8.33
N ASN A 157 -4.44 -2.66 -9.45
CA ASN A 157 -3.82 -2.42 -10.76
C ASN A 157 -3.21 -1.01 -10.86
N ARG A 158 -3.87 0.03 -10.36
CA ARG A 158 -3.32 1.41 -10.30
C ARG A 158 -2.06 1.49 -9.43
N ILE A 159 -2.05 0.80 -8.28
CA ILE A 159 -0.89 0.73 -7.39
C ILE A 159 0.28 0.04 -8.10
N VAL A 160 0.06 -1.13 -8.70
CA VAL A 160 1.09 -1.88 -9.44
C VAL A 160 1.67 -1.03 -10.57
N GLU A 161 0.86 -0.29 -11.31
CA GLU A 161 1.31 0.62 -12.37
C GLU A 161 2.25 1.70 -11.82
N ALA A 162 1.86 2.34 -10.71
CA ALA A 162 2.68 3.38 -10.07
C ALA A 162 4.00 2.82 -9.52
N LEU A 163 3.98 1.61 -8.94
CA LEU A 163 5.20 0.94 -8.45
C LEU A 163 6.14 0.56 -9.59
N ILE A 164 5.62 0.08 -10.71
CA ILE A 164 6.42 -0.21 -11.90
C ILE A 164 7.09 1.06 -12.41
N ALA A 165 6.38 2.20 -12.44
CA ALA A 165 6.93 3.48 -12.87
C ALA A 165 8.04 3.97 -11.91
N LEU A 166 7.82 3.86 -10.60
CA LEU A 166 8.85 4.19 -9.59
C LEU A 166 10.07 3.28 -9.75
N ARG A 167 9.86 1.96 -9.87
CA ARG A 167 10.96 0.98 -10.02
C ARG A 167 11.81 1.25 -11.26
N ARG A 168 11.18 1.57 -12.40
CA ARG A 168 11.89 2.01 -13.62
C ARG A 168 12.74 3.26 -13.38
N THR A 169 12.20 4.23 -12.66
CA THR A 169 12.90 5.47 -12.34
C THR A 169 14.11 5.21 -11.45
N VAL A 170 13.96 4.35 -10.43
CA VAL A 170 15.06 3.93 -9.54
C VAL A 170 16.16 3.24 -10.34
N VAL A 171 15.81 2.30 -11.23
CA VAL A 171 16.79 1.60 -12.09
C VAL A 171 17.50 2.56 -13.02
N LYS A 172 16.77 3.50 -13.65
CA LYS A 172 17.38 4.54 -14.50
C LYS A 172 18.36 5.41 -13.71
N LYS A 173 17.99 5.85 -12.51
CA LYS A 173 18.88 6.62 -11.64
C LYS A 173 20.11 5.81 -11.22
N ALA A 174 19.98 4.48 -11.02
CA ALA A 174 21.10 3.60 -10.77
C ALA A 174 22.05 3.54 -11.97
N GLU A 175 21.54 3.40 -13.20
CA GLU A 175 22.37 3.41 -14.42
C GLU A 175 23.19 4.69 -14.59
N GLU A 176 22.64 5.84 -14.18
CA GLU A 176 23.30 7.14 -14.24
C GLU A 176 24.39 7.31 -13.16
N ASN A 177 24.48 6.38 -12.19
CA ASN A 177 25.32 6.51 -11.00
C ASN A 177 26.13 5.24 -10.65
N THR A 178 26.49 4.45 -11.65
CA THR A 178 27.29 3.22 -11.47
C THR A 178 28.73 3.50 -11.01
N ASP A 179 29.22 4.73 -11.23
CA ASP A 179 30.52 5.24 -10.85
C ASP A 179 30.48 6.16 -9.61
N THR A 180 29.30 6.44 -9.07
CA THR A 180 29.14 7.32 -7.92
C THR A 180 29.42 6.54 -6.64
N VAL A 181 30.69 6.58 -6.19
CA VAL A 181 31.12 5.93 -4.94
C VAL A 181 30.60 6.70 -3.74
N MET A 182 30.02 5.98 -2.78
CA MET A 182 29.55 6.48 -1.50
C MET A 182 29.84 5.47 -0.40
N VAL A 183 29.66 5.86 0.85
CA VAL A 183 29.67 4.94 1.98
C VAL A 183 28.26 4.48 2.31
N VAL A 184 28.08 3.18 2.59
CA VAL A 184 26.84 2.65 3.17
C VAL A 184 26.90 2.81 4.71
N TYR A 185 25.73 3.03 5.31
CA TYR A 185 25.62 3.18 6.76
C TYR A 185 24.97 1.96 7.41
N THR A 186 25.51 1.56 8.56
CA THR A 186 24.86 0.68 9.53
C THR A 186 24.81 1.41 10.87
N HIS A 187 23.70 1.32 11.61
CA HIS A 187 23.51 2.04 12.88
C HIS A 187 23.75 3.57 12.78
N ARG A 188 23.56 4.15 11.60
CA ARG A 188 23.94 5.54 11.26
C ARG A 188 25.44 5.83 11.42
N LYS A 189 26.27 4.79 11.40
CA LYS A 189 27.72 4.88 11.31
C LYS A 189 28.15 4.41 9.93
N GLU A 190 29.19 5.02 9.42
CA GLU A 190 29.80 4.62 8.16
C GLU A 190 30.30 3.18 8.24
N ALA A 191 30.03 2.41 7.18
CA ALA A 191 30.41 1.01 7.12
C ALA A 191 31.43 0.78 5.98
N GLN A 192 30.93 0.49 4.77
CA GLN A 192 31.81 0.11 3.66
C GLN A 192 31.52 0.94 2.40
N PRO A 193 32.49 1.10 1.48
CA PRO A 193 32.27 1.73 0.19
C PRO A 193 31.33 0.89 -0.68
N ILE A 194 30.36 1.58 -1.28
CA ILE A 194 29.47 1.05 -2.31
C ILE A 194 29.30 2.08 -3.43
N THR A 195 28.48 1.79 -4.44
CA THR A 195 28.00 2.82 -5.36
C THR A 195 26.58 3.24 -5.04
N LEU A 196 26.18 4.45 -5.44
CA LEU A 196 24.79 4.89 -5.38
C LEU A 196 23.90 3.96 -6.22
N ALA A 197 24.41 3.44 -7.35
CA ALA A 197 23.73 2.43 -8.13
C ALA A 197 23.40 1.16 -7.32
N HIS A 198 24.38 0.65 -6.57
CA HIS A 198 24.18 -0.53 -5.73
C HIS A 198 23.11 -0.28 -4.65
N TYR A 199 23.13 0.87 -3.98
CA TYR A 199 22.10 1.26 -3.03
C TYR A 199 20.70 1.28 -3.66
N LEU A 200 20.57 1.94 -4.82
CA LEU A 200 19.32 2.06 -5.55
C LEU A 200 18.80 0.70 -6.05
N MET A 201 19.69 -0.22 -6.42
CA MET A 201 19.27 -1.59 -6.78
C MET A 201 18.69 -2.35 -5.59
N GLY A 202 19.18 -2.13 -4.37
CA GLY A 202 18.55 -2.66 -3.15
C GLY A 202 17.13 -2.11 -2.92
N ILE A 203 16.91 -0.83 -3.20
CA ILE A 203 15.56 -0.23 -3.17
C ILE A 203 14.67 -0.85 -4.27
N SER A 204 15.21 -1.01 -5.48
CA SER A 204 14.49 -1.66 -6.60
C SER A 204 14.05 -3.09 -6.28
N GLU A 205 14.87 -3.86 -5.57
CA GLU A 205 14.51 -5.21 -5.11
C GLU A 205 13.32 -5.17 -4.14
N SER A 206 13.33 -4.25 -3.17
CA SER A 206 12.21 -4.06 -2.24
C SER A 206 10.91 -3.69 -2.95
N LEU A 207 10.98 -2.83 -3.98
CA LEU A 207 9.83 -2.48 -4.83
C LEU A 207 9.33 -3.69 -5.63
N GLY A 208 10.24 -4.54 -6.13
CA GLY A 208 9.88 -5.79 -6.81
C GLY A 208 9.07 -6.72 -5.93
N LYS A 209 9.49 -6.92 -4.68
CA LYS A 209 8.76 -7.71 -3.68
C LYS A 209 7.36 -7.13 -3.39
N SER A 210 7.23 -5.80 -3.37
CA SER A 210 5.94 -5.15 -3.18
C SER A 210 5.01 -5.35 -4.39
N ILE A 211 5.51 -5.23 -5.62
CA ILE A 211 4.75 -5.54 -6.84
C ILE A 211 4.24 -6.99 -6.80
N GLN A 212 5.09 -7.94 -6.43
CA GLN A 212 4.72 -9.35 -6.32
C GLN A 212 3.57 -9.56 -5.32
N ARG A 213 3.61 -8.95 -4.13
CA ARG A 213 2.53 -9.04 -3.14
C ARG A 213 1.19 -8.59 -3.72
N TYR A 214 1.15 -7.41 -4.37
CA TYR A 214 -0.08 -6.92 -4.99
C TYR A 214 -0.57 -7.82 -6.15
N GLU A 215 0.32 -8.42 -6.92
CA GLU A 215 -0.06 -9.38 -7.97
C GLU A 215 -0.66 -10.66 -7.38
N GLU A 216 -0.12 -11.17 -6.29
CA GLU A 216 -0.63 -12.33 -5.56
C GLU A 216 -1.98 -12.01 -4.87
N LEU A 217 -2.11 -10.83 -4.28
CA LEU A 217 -3.38 -10.34 -3.73
C LEU A 217 -4.45 -10.25 -4.83
N TYR A 218 -4.11 -9.73 -6.02
CA TYR A 218 -5.05 -9.63 -7.14
C TYR A 218 -5.69 -10.98 -7.46
N VAL A 219 -4.93 -12.06 -7.47
CA VAL A 219 -5.43 -13.42 -7.76
C VAL A 219 -6.48 -13.86 -6.72
N ARG A 220 -6.24 -13.60 -5.43
CA ARG A 220 -7.17 -13.93 -4.34
C ARG A 220 -8.39 -13.01 -4.33
N MET A 221 -8.21 -11.75 -4.64
CA MET A 221 -9.26 -10.73 -4.66
C MET A 221 -10.20 -10.90 -5.86
N ASN A 222 -9.69 -11.29 -7.03
CA ASN A 222 -10.47 -11.34 -8.26
C ASN A 222 -11.35 -12.61 -8.39
N GLN A 223 -12.02 -12.97 -7.29
CA GLN A 223 -13.01 -14.04 -7.20
C GLN A 223 -14.36 -13.45 -6.81
N THR A 224 -15.45 -13.73 -7.57
CA THR A 224 -16.76 -13.15 -7.25
C THR A 224 -17.51 -13.94 -6.18
N PRO A 225 -18.04 -13.27 -5.15
CA PRO A 225 -18.95 -13.87 -4.18
C PRO A 225 -20.41 -13.87 -4.65
N LEU A 226 -20.75 -13.19 -5.75
CA LEU A 226 -22.14 -13.00 -6.21
C LEU A 226 -22.85 -14.34 -6.40
N GLY A 227 -24.09 -14.43 -5.90
CA GLY A 227 -24.85 -15.66 -5.80
C GLY A 227 -24.72 -16.37 -4.45
N SER A 228 -23.91 -15.82 -3.52
CA SER A 228 -23.89 -16.29 -2.12
C SER A 228 -25.12 -15.84 -1.33
N ALA A 229 -25.87 -14.89 -1.85
CA ALA A 229 -27.06 -14.29 -1.22
C ALA A 229 -26.75 -13.85 0.23
N ALA A 230 -27.55 -14.29 1.20
CA ALA A 230 -27.32 -14.00 2.62
C ALA A 230 -26.61 -15.19 3.32
N ALA A 231 -25.50 -15.65 2.75
CA ALA A 231 -24.63 -16.74 3.19
C ALA A 231 -25.06 -18.18 2.88
N ALA A 232 -26.31 -18.42 2.52
CA ALA A 232 -26.81 -19.77 2.24
C ALA A 232 -26.99 -20.08 0.74
N GLY A 233 -26.59 -19.13 -0.14
CA GLY A 233 -26.90 -19.22 -1.56
C GLY A 233 -28.40 -19.04 -1.83
N THR A 234 -28.88 -19.60 -2.92
CA THR A 234 -30.28 -19.48 -3.35
C THR A 234 -30.74 -20.75 -4.03
N SER A 235 -32.04 -21.01 -4.00
CA SER A 235 -32.70 -22.10 -4.77
C SER A 235 -32.90 -21.76 -6.24
N TRP A 236 -32.69 -20.50 -6.65
CA TRP A 236 -32.74 -20.11 -8.04
C TRP A 236 -31.56 -20.67 -8.82
N PRO A 237 -31.75 -21.13 -10.07
CA PRO A 237 -30.69 -21.69 -10.90
C PRO A 237 -29.81 -20.57 -11.50
N LEU A 238 -29.14 -19.82 -10.65
CA LEU A 238 -28.24 -18.75 -11.10
C LEU A 238 -27.00 -19.33 -11.77
N ASN A 239 -26.55 -18.70 -12.85
CA ASN A 239 -25.25 -18.96 -13.47
C ASN A 239 -24.20 -18.00 -12.92
N ARG A 240 -23.50 -18.40 -11.85
CA ARG A 240 -22.48 -17.57 -11.18
C ARG A 240 -21.27 -17.35 -12.07
N GLU A 241 -20.88 -18.35 -12.87
CA GLU A 241 -19.77 -18.27 -13.83
C GLU A 241 -20.05 -17.22 -14.91
N ARG A 242 -21.32 -17.14 -15.36
CA ARG A 242 -21.72 -16.13 -16.34
C ARG A 242 -21.60 -14.71 -15.80
N THR A 243 -22.03 -14.47 -14.56
CA THR A 243 -21.83 -13.15 -13.93
C THR A 243 -20.37 -12.85 -13.68
N ALA A 244 -19.54 -13.85 -13.33
CA ALA A 244 -18.09 -13.70 -13.22
C ALA A 244 -17.45 -13.25 -14.54
N ASP A 245 -17.79 -13.91 -15.66
CA ASP A 245 -17.29 -13.55 -17.00
C ASP A 245 -17.66 -12.12 -17.39
N LEU A 246 -18.93 -11.74 -17.22
CA LEU A 246 -19.41 -10.39 -17.56
C LEU A 246 -18.78 -9.29 -16.71
N LEU A 247 -18.38 -9.60 -15.49
CA LEU A 247 -17.75 -8.67 -14.55
C LEU A 247 -16.22 -8.74 -14.52
N GLY A 248 -15.62 -9.66 -15.29
CA GLY A 248 -14.17 -9.81 -15.42
C GLY A 248 -13.49 -10.46 -14.21
N PHE A 249 -14.21 -11.24 -13.43
CA PHE A 249 -13.62 -12.08 -12.40
C PHE A 249 -12.93 -13.31 -13.00
N ASP A 250 -11.92 -13.83 -12.30
CA ASP A 250 -11.17 -15.03 -12.71
C ASP A 250 -11.85 -16.33 -12.23
N GLY A 251 -12.78 -16.23 -11.27
CA GLY A 251 -13.49 -17.36 -10.71
C GLY A 251 -14.49 -16.95 -9.62
N LEU A 252 -14.84 -17.91 -8.79
CA LEU A 252 -15.87 -17.79 -7.76
C LEU A 252 -15.27 -17.94 -6.36
N VAL A 253 -15.78 -17.18 -5.39
CA VAL A 253 -15.74 -17.59 -3.99
C VAL A 253 -16.72 -18.74 -3.85
N VAL A 254 -16.21 -19.97 -3.73
CA VAL A 254 -17.04 -21.20 -3.86
C VAL A 254 -18.02 -21.34 -2.70
N ASN A 255 -17.55 -21.20 -1.47
CA ASN A 255 -18.39 -21.30 -0.28
C ASN A 255 -19.17 -20.01 -0.07
N THR A 256 -20.49 -20.12 0.09
CA THR A 256 -21.37 -18.95 0.19
C THR A 256 -21.30 -18.24 1.54
N VAL A 257 -20.87 -18.91 2.60
CA VAL A 257 -20.57 -18.25 3.89
C VAL A 257 -19.35 -17.35 3.72
N GLU A 258 -18.27 -17.88 3.14
CA GLU A 258 -17.07 -17.11 2.79
C GLU A 258 -17.42 -15.96 1.84
N GLY A 259 -18.30 -16.18 0.87
CA GLY A 259 -18.74 -15.15 -0.08
C GLY A 259 -19.41 -13.94 0.58
N THR A 260 -19.93 -14.06 1.80
CA THR A 260 -20.52 -12.95 2.56
C THR A 260 -19.69 -12.51 3.75
N ALA A 261 -19.00 -13.42 4.41
CA ALA A 261 -18.19 -13.16 5.61
C ALA A 261 -16.75 -12.70 5.28
N GLY A 262 -16.16 -13.23 4.20
CA GLY A 262 -14.78 -12.98 3.82
C GLY A 262 -14.46 -11.50 3.63
N TRP A 263 -13.45 -11.02 4.36
CA TRP A 263 -12.96 -9.63 4.30
C TRP A 263 -11.43 -9.58 4.38
N ASP A 264 -10.80 -10.74 4.34
CA ASP A 264 -9.34 -10.93 4.40
C ASP A 264 -8.61 -10.21 3.27
N HIS A 265 -9.19 -10.15 2.07
CA HIS A 265 -8.66 -9.42 0.93
C HIS A 265 -8.50 -7.90 1.18
N ILE A 266 -9.33 -7.30 2.06
CA ILE A 266 -9.19 -5.90 2.47
C ILE A 266 -8.08 -5.76 3.51
N ALA A 267 -7.99 -6.70 4.47
CA ALA A 267 -6.92 -6.74 5.45
C ALA A 267 -5.55 -6.94 4.77
N GLU A 268 -5.48 -7.82 3.77
CA GLU A 268 -4.29 -8.07 2.97
C GLU A 268 -3.89 -6.81 2.19
N LEU A 269 -4.83 -6.14 1.52
CA LEU A 269 -4.56 -4.86 0.83
C LEU A 269 -4.02 -3.80 1.79
N ALA A 270 -4.64 -3.66 2.96
CA ALA A 270 -4.17 -2.71 3.98
C ALA A 270 -2.76 -3.07 4.49
N SER A 271 -2.46 -4.36 4.65
CA SER A 271 -1.14 -4.87 5.02
C SER A 271 -0.08 -4.57 3.95
N ASP A 272 -0.39 -4.86 2.69
CA ASP A 272 0.52 -4.60 1.58
C ASP A 272 0.79 -3.11 1.42
N ASN A 273 -0.23 -2.27 1.59
CA ASN A 273 -0.08 -0.81 1.62
C ASN A 273 0.86 -0.35 2.74
N ALA A 274 0.68 -0.89 3.96
CA ALA A 274 1.51 -0.54 5.11
C ALA A 274 2.97 -1.00 4.95
N ILE A 275 3.19 -2.21 4.43
CA ILE A 275 4.54 -2.75 4.15
C ILE A 275 5.23 -1.89 3.08
N TYR A 276 4.56 -1.64 1.96
CA TYR A 276 5.10 -0.84 0.87
C TYR A 276 5.43 0.59 1.32
N LEU A 277 4.46 1.28 1.92
CA LEU A 277 4.64 2.66 2.37
C LEU A 277 5.68 2.80 3.48
N SER A 278 5.82 1.81 4.36
CA SER A 278 6.92 1.78 5.35
C SER A 278 8.28 1.74 4.66
N GLY A 279 8.42 0.94 3.60
CA GLY A 279 9.64 0.92 2.77
C GLY A 279 9.89 2.26 2.07
N LEU A 280 8.85 2.86 1.49
CA LEU A 280 8.92 4.16 0.82
C LEU A 280 9.28 5.28 1.82
N GLY A 281 8.71 5.25 3.03
CA GLY A 281 9.01 6.18 4.10
C GLY A 281 10.47 6.08 4.59
N ARG A 282 11.05 4.86 4.59
CA ARG A 282 12.49 4.68 4.87
C ARG A 282 13.36 5.31 3.80
N LEU A 283 13.03 5.14 2.51
CA LEU A 283 13.74 5.81 1.42
C LEU A 283 13.62 7.34 1.54
N ALA A 284 12.42 7.85 1.84
CA ALA A 284 12.21 9.28 2.04
C ALA A 284 13.05 9.82 3.21
N SER A 285 13.15 9.08 4.32
CA SER A 285 14.00 9.43 5.47
C SER A 285 15.48 9.43 5.13
N GLU A 286 15.94 8.47 4.34
CA GLU A 286 17.34 8.39 3.90
C GLU A 286 17.70 9.55 2.97
N ILE A 287 16.86 9.85 1.96
CA ILE A 287 17.10 11.00 1.08
C ILE A 287 17.05 12.31 1.87
N GLN A 288 16.13 12.44 2.84
CA GLN A 288 16.09 13.62 3.72
C GLN A 288 17.41 13.80 4.46
N LEU A 289 17.99 12.72 5.00
CA LEU A 289 19.30 12.76 5.67
C LEU A 289 20.40 13.20 4.71
N TRP A 290 20.45 12.67 3.48
CA TRP A 290 21.45 13.05 2.47
C TRP A 290 21.39 14.53 2.10
N THR A 291 20.21 15.16 2.22
CA THR A 291 19.98 16.56 1.84
C THR A 291 20.14 17.55 2.99
N THR A 292 20.48 17.11 4.21
CA THR A 292 20.75 17.99 5.34
C THR A 292 22.00 18.83 5.11
N ASP A 293 22.07 19.98 5.81
CA ASP A 293 23.23 20.89 5.74
C ASP A 293 24.53 20.25 6.28
N GLU A 294 24.42 19.22 7.12
CA GLU A 294 25.54 18.46 7.66
C GLU A 294 26.09 17.44 6.67
N TYR A 295 25.19 16.64 6.02
CA TYR A 295 25.63 15.58 5.10
C TYR A 295 25.93 16.11 3.70
N ARG A 296 25.06 16.90 3.12
CA ARG A 296 25.23 17.46 1.76
C ARG A 296 25.61 16.43 0.70
N SER A 297 25.19 15.17 0.90
CA SER A 297 25.48 14.07 -0.03
C SER A 297 24.60 14.11 -1.28
N ALA A 298 23.46 14.81 -1.22
CA ALA A 298 22.61 15.06 -2.36
C ALA A 298 21.88 16.39 -2.19
N GLU A 299 21.29 16.89 -3.29
CA GLU A 299 20.40 18.04 -3.28
C GLU A 299 19.03 17.64 -3.79
N LEU A 300 17.96 18.06 -3.07
CA LEU A 300 16.58 17.92 -3.49
C LEU A 300 16.27 19.01 -4.51
N ASP A 301 15.63 18.62 -5.63
CA ASP A 301 15.15 19.58 -6.61
C ASP A 301 14.09 20.51 -5.99
N GLY A 302 14.14 21.81 -6.34
CA GLY A 302 13.22 22.81 -5.83
C GLY A 302 11.76 22.53 -6.11
N ALA A 303 11.45 21.77 -7.19
CA ALA A 303 10.09 21.35 -7.50
C ALA A 303 9.46 20.39 -6.47
N PHE A 304 10.30 19.74 -5.64
CA PHE A 304 9.88 18.82 -4.57
C PHE A 304 10.18 19.34 -3.18
N ALA A 305 10.64 20.60 -3.06
CA ALA A 305 10.93 21.26 -1.82
C ALA A 305 9.90 22.35 -1.50
N GLY A 306 9.62 22.54 -0.22
CA GLY A 306 8.87 23.69 0.26
C GLY A 306 9.76 24.91 0.47
N THR A 307 9.15 26.06 0.59
CA THR A 307 9.82 27.34 0.84
C THR A 307 9.68 27.80 2.29
N SER A 308 10.63 28.55 2.78
CA SER A 308 10.52 29.23 4.07
C SER A 308 9.96 30.64 3.87
N SER A 309 9.02 31.05 4.73
CA SER A 309 8.45 32.40 4.72
C SER A 309 9.38 33.46 5.28
N ILE A 310 10.45 33.05 5.99
CA ILE A 310 11.38 33.97 6.68
C ILE A 310 12.85 33.80 6.24
N MET A 311 13.23 32.63 5.78
CA MET A 311 14.61 32.31 5.36
C MET A 311 14.64 31.98 3.86
N PRO A 312 15.05 32.90 2.98
CA PRO A 312 14.93 32.73 1.54
C PRO A 312 15.82 31.61 0.96
N GLN A 313 16.90 31.25 1.65
CA GLN A 313 17.82 30.17 1.23
C GLN A 313 17.31 28.77 1.62
N LYS A 314 16.33 28.66 2.51
CA LYS A 314 15.90 27.38 3.09
C LYS A 314 14.99 26.61 2.14
N LYS A 315 15.42 25.41 1.77
CA LYS A 315 14.62 24.42 1.03
C LYS A 315 14.12 23.34 2.00
N ASN A 316 12.82 23.32 2.31
CA ASN A 316 12.26 22.31 3.20
C ASN A 316 11.97 21.01 2.42
N PRO A 317 12.27 19.83 2.96
CA PRO A 317 12.02 18.55 2.29
C PRO A 317 10.55 18.08 2.42
N ASP A 318 9.58 18.97 2.17
CA ASP A 318 8.15 18.77 2.42
C ASP A 318 7.60 17.50 1.75
N SER A 319 8.04 17.19 0.54
CA SER A 319 7.61 15.95 -0.16
C SER A 319 8.02 14.68 0.57
N LEU A 320 9.21 14.68 1.17
CA LEU A 320 9.75 13.56 1.94
C LEU A 320 9.02 13.40 3.28
N GLU A 321 8.76 14.52 3.95
CA GLU A 321 8.03 14.54 5.23
C GLU A 321 6.58 14.08 5.06
N ARG A 322 5.88 14.55 4.02
CA ARG A 322 4.52 14.11 3.70
C ARG A 322 4.46 12.63 3.31
N THR A 323 5.44 12.12 2.57
CA THR A 323 5.56 10.69 2.28
C THR A 323 5.65 9.87 3.57
N ARG A 324 6.45 10.31 4.54
CA ARG A 324 6.58 9.65 5.85
C ARG A 324 5.29 9.73 6.67
N GLN A 325 4.57 10.84 6.61
CA GLN A 325 3.25 10.99 7.25
C GLN A 325 2.23 9.99 6.67
N ILE A 326 2.17 9.88 5.34
CA ILE A 326 1.28 8.93 4.64
C ILE A 326 1.64 7.49 5.03
N ALA A 327 2.94 7.17 5.14
CA ALA A 327 3.38 5.86 5.60
C ALA A 327 2.90 5.54 7.03
N ALA A 328 2.99 6.49 7.94
CA ALA A 328 2.48 6.32 9.31
C ALA A 328 0.95 6.10 9.33
N ASN A 329 0.19 6.88 8.55
CA ASN A 329 -1.27 6.74 8.45
C ASN A 329 -1.68 5.36 7.92
N SER A 330 -0.91 4.76 7.01
CA SER A 330 -1.21 3.43 6.47
C SER A 330 -1.16 2.32 7.52
N VAL A 331 -0.27 2.43 8.51
CA VAL A 331 -0.20 1.50 9.65
C VAL A 331 -1.45 1.64 10.53
N GLY A 332 -1.92 2.88 10.74
CA GLY A 332 -3.18 3.13 11.45
C GLY A 332 -4.39 2.51 10.73
N ALA A 333 -4.46 2.64 9.41
CA ALA A 333 -5.52 2.05 8.59
C ALA A 333 -5.52 0.51 8.69
N LEU A 334 -4.35 -0.14 8.59
CA LEU A 334 -4.20 -1.59 8.80
C LEU A 334 -4.70 -2.01 10.17
N THR A 335 -4.30 -1.29 11.22
CA THR A 335 -4.72 -1.59 12.60
C THR A 335 -6.24 -1.51 12.73
N SER A 336 -6.87 -0.49 12.16
CA SER A 336 -8.34 -0.33 12.18
C SER A 336 -9.05 -1.49 11.50
N VAL A 337 -8.60 -1.91 10.32
CA VAL A 337 -9.17 -3.05 9.58
C VAL A 337 -9.05 -4.34 10.39
N LEU A 338 -7.85 -4.68 10.88
CA LEU A 338 -7.62 -5.91 11.65
C LEU A 338 -8.39 -5.94 12.97
N THR A 339 -8.43 -4.82 13.69
CA THR A 339 -9.18 -4.73 14.96
C THR A 339 -10.67 -4.92 14.72
N SER A 340 -11.23 -4.36 13.64
CA SER A 340 -12.64 -4.54 13.30
C SER A 340 -12.97 -6.01 12.99
N LEU A 341 -12.10 -6.71 12.29
CA LEU A 341 -12.29 -8.14 11.97
C LEU A 341 -12.19 -9.04 13.21
N ASN A 342 -11.28 -8.73 14.11
CA ASN A 342 -11.13 -9.51 15.35
C ASN A 342 -12.30 -9.37 16.31
N ALA A 343 -13.13 -8.33 16.14
CA ALA A 343 -14.23 -8.01 17.03
C ALA A 343 -15.60 -8.54 16.54
N ILE A 344 -15.63 -9.29 15.43
CA ILE A 344 -16.88 -9.80 14.82
C ILE A 344 -16.78 -11.31 14.55
N GLU A 345 -17.92 -11.98 14.59
CA GLU A 345 -18.06 -13.38 14.22
C GLU A 345 -17.87 -13.55 12.70
N TYR A 346 -17.65 -14.80 12.26
CA TYR A 346 -17.46 -15.11 10.84
C TYR A 346 -18.77 -15.00 10.04
N GLN A 347 -19.23 -13.77 9.85
CA GLN A 347 -20.48 -13.41 9.19
C GLN A 347 -20.41 -12.01 8.58
N HIS A 348 -21.41 -11.63 7.80
CA HIS A 348 -21.54 -10.24 7.34
C HIS A 348 -21.85 -9.30 8.52
N SER A 349 -21.11 -8.20 8.62
CA SER A 349 -21.35 -7.17 9.62
C SER A 349 -21.02 -5.79 9.06
N VAL A 350 -21.80 -4.79 9.44
CA VAL A 350 -21.48 -3.37 9.16
C VAL A 350 -20.35 -2.83 10.03
N ALA A 351 -19.92 -3.58 11.06
CA ALA A 351 -18.76 -3.23 11.89
C ALA A 351 -17.42 -3.44 11.17
N ARG A 352 -17.39 -4.11 10.01
CA ARG A 352 -16.18 -4.26 9.18
C ARG A 352 -15.75 -2.92 8.66
N VAL A 353 -14.53 -2.51 8.97
CA VAL A 353 -13.95 -1.26 8.48
C VAL A 353 -13.41 -1.48 7.05
N PRO A 354 -13.90 -0.75 6.06
CA PRO A 354 -13.35 -0.75 4.71
C PRO A 354 -12.05 0.08 4.67
N LEU A 355 -11.26 -0.12 3.63
CA LEU A 355 -10.14 0.76 3.35
C LEU A 355 -10.66 1.99 2.58
N GLU A 356 -10.47 3.17 3.15
CA GLU A 356 -10.95 4.41 2.54
C GLU A 356 -10.30 4.67 1.17
N PRO A 357 -11.07 5.05 0.14
CA PRO A 357 -10.52 5.38 -1.19
C PRO A 357 -9.42 6.44 -1.12
N ARG A 358 -9.57 7.44 -0.27
CA ARG A 358 -8.56 8.50 -0.07
C ARG A 358 -7.23 8.00 0.46
N SER A 359 -7.21 6.89 1.20
CA SER A 359 -5.95 6.29 1.67
C SER A 359 -5.13 5.70 0.52
N ILE A 360 -5.82 5.16 -0.50
CA ILE A 360 -5.20 4.65 -1.73
C ILE A 360 -4.71 5.82 -2.60
N ASP A 361 -5.50 6.87 -2.73
CA ASP A 361 -5.09 8.07 -3.47
C ASP A 361 -3.87 8.74 -2.83
N ALA A 362 -3.79 8.76 -1.49
CA ALA A 362 -2.62 9.25 -0.77
C ALA A 362 -1.38 8.37 -1.03
N LEU A 363 -1.53 7.03 -1.05
CA LEU A 363 -0.46 6.10 -1.42
C LEU A 363 0.06 6.40 -2.84
N LEU A 364 -0.83 6.56 -3.80
CA LEU A 364 -0.49 6.88 -5.19
C LEU A 364 0.23 8.24 -5.28
N ALA A 365 -0.28 9.26 -4.58
CA ALA A 365 0.34 10.58 -4.53
C ALA A 365 1.77 10.52 -3.95
N ALA A 366 1.99 9.79 -2.85
CA ALA A 366 3.32 9.58 -2.27
C ALA A 366 4.25 8.84 -3.24
N THR A 367 3.74 7.83 -3.94
CA THR A 367 4.50 7.07 -4.95
C THR A 367 4.92 7.95 -6.12
N HIS A 368 4.02 8.78 -6.64
CA HIS A 368 4.30 9.73 -7.73
C HIS A 368 5.30 10.80 -7.28
N ALA A 369 5.13 11.36 -6.08
CA ALA A 369 6.06 12.34 -5.52
C ALA A 369 7.48 11.74 -5.40
N MET A 370 7.59 10.53 -4.83
CA MET A 370 8.89 9.85 -4.69
C MET A 370 9.49 9.45 -6.05
N THR A 371 8.66 9.13 -7.04
CA THR A 371 9.12 8.93 -8.43
C THR A 371 9.78 10.20 -8.98
N GLY A 372 9.16 11.36 -8.75
CA GLY A 372 9.71 12.66 -9.11
C GLY A 372 10.99 12.99 -8.34
N VAL A 373 10.98 12.79 -7.03
CA VAL A 373 12.17 13.01 -6.17
C VAL A 373 13.36 12.19 -6.66
N VAL A 374 13.19 10.88 -6.84
CA VAL A 374 14.30 10.01 -7.31
C VAL A 374 14.78 10.41 -8.69
N ARG A 375 13.87 10.75 -9.60
CA ARG A 375 14.22 11.19 -10.96
C ARG A 375 15.10 12.42 -10.95
N THR A 376 14.79 13.41 -10.10
CA THR A 376 15.44 14.73 -10.08
C THR A 376 16.49 14.88 -8.97
N LEU A 377 16.74 13.84 -8.17
CA LEU A 377 17.78 13.87 -7.14
C LEU A 377 19.15 14.18 -7.75
N HIS A 378 19.86 15.15 -7.18
CA HIS A 378 21.20 15.55 -7.58
C HIS A 378 22.24 15.03 -6.59
N PRO A 379 22.91 13.89 -6.87
CA PRO A 379 23.97 13.37 -6.01
C PRO A 379 25.19 14.30 -6.01
N ASN A 380 25.71 14.62 -4.85
CA ASN A 380 26.97 15.34 -4.68
C ASN A 380 28.13 14.33 -4.68
N LYS A 381 28.53 13.89 -5.90
CA LYS A 381 29.57 12.86 -6.08
C LYS A 381 30.86 13.15 -5.34
N PRO A 382 31.43 14.39 -5.36
CA PRO A 382 32.64 14.71 -4.60
C PRO A 382 32.46 14.51 -3.10
N GLN A 383 31.34 14.94 -2.53
CA GLN A 383 31.07 14.81 -1.10
C GLN A 383 30.88 13.36 -0.68
N MET A 384 30.16 12.57 -1.50
CA MET A 384 29.97 11.13 -1.27
C MET A 384 31.32 10.39 -1.27
N LEU A 385 32.17 10.66 -2.27
CA LEU A 385 33.51 10.06 -2.36
C LEU A 385 34.41 10.48 -1.19
N LYS A 386 34.36 11.76 -0.78
CA LYS A 386 35.08 12.28 0.35
C LYS A 386 34.78 11.50 1.63
N TYR A 387 33.51 11.29 1.96
CA TYR A 387 33.14 10.50 3.13
C TYR A 387 33.67 9.06 3.04
N ALA A 388 33.57 8.42 1.87
CA ALA A 388 34.09 7.08 1.69
C ALA A 388 35.60 6.97 1.82
N ALA A 389 36.35 8.04 1.51
CA ALA A 389 37.84 8.05 1.58
C ALA A 389 38.36 8.45 2.97
N GLU A 390 37.73 9.43 3.63
CA GLU A 390 38.29 10.05 4.82
C GLU A 390 37.96 9.33 6.14
N ASN A 391 36.82 8.58 6.19
CA ASN A 391 36.21 8.09 7.43
C ASN A 391 36.31 6.56 7.61
N TYR A 392 37.49 5.98 7.51
CA TYR A 392 37.81 4.59 7.90
C TYR A 392 36.91 3.49 7.26
N SER A 393 36.16 3.79 6.21
CA SER A 393 35.23 2.83 5.57
C SER A 393 35.93 1.66 4.86
N THR A 394 37.21 1.80 4.59
CA THR A 394 38.07 0.84 3.87
C THR A 394 38.90 -0.07 4.78
N MET A 395 38.74 0.01 6.10
CA MET A 395 39.57 -0.74 7.06
C MET A 395 39.43 -2.27 6.90
N THR A 396 38.29 -2.76 6.45
CA THR A 396 38.11 -4.19 6.13
C THR A 396 38.98 -4.63 4.94
N ASP A 397 39.22 -3.75 3.97
CA ASP A 397 40.12 -4.05 2.84
C ASP A 397 41.57 -4.15 3.29
N LEU A 398 42.01 -3.35 4.28
CA LEU A 398 43.30 -3.48 4.90
C LEU A 398 43.46 -4.79 5.70
N ALA A 399 42.42 -5.15 6.47
CA ALA A 399 42.45 -6.43 7.20
C ALA A 399 42.52 -7.62 6.22
N ASP A 400 41.72 -7.61 5.15
CA ASP A 400 41.75 -8.63 4.09
C ASP A 400 43.13 -8.70 3.39
N LEU A 401 43.81 -7.54 3.20
CA LEU A 401 45.17 -7.50 2.68
C LEU A 401 46.15 -8.25 3.61
N LEU A 402 46.07 -8.02 4.92
CA LEU A 402 46.93 -8.69 5.88
C LEU A 402 46.72 -10.20 5.92
N VAL A 403 45.45 -10.64 5.87
CA VAL A 403 45.09 -12.06 5.79
C VAL A 403 45.71 -12.72 4.55
N LYS A 404 45.56 -12.10 3.38
CA LYS A 404 46.07 -12.64 2.11
C LYS A 404 47.59 -12.62 2.02
N GLN A 405 48.25 -11.58 2.51
CA GLN A 405 49.70 -11.40 2.44
C GLN A 405 50.42 -12.22 3.50
N GLY A 406 49.87 -12.23 4.72
CA GLY A 406 50.54 -12.83 5.89
C GLY A 406 50.13 -14.27 6.17
N ASN A 407 49.11 -14.79 5.47
CA ASN A 407 48.50 -16.09 5.76
C ASN A 407 48.12 -16.20 7.28
N ILE A 408 47.64 -15.10 7.85
CA ILE A 408 47.15 -15.02 9.22
C ILE A 408 45.62 -15.12 9.22
N ASP A 409 45.03 -15.40 10.38
CA ASP A 409 43.59 -15.39 10.47
C ASP A 409 43.01 -13.96 10.50
N PHE A 410 41.71 -13.83 10.23
CA PHE A 410 41.06 -12.52 10.16
C PHE A 410 41.02 -11.80 11.52
N ARG A 411 41.02 -12.53 12.64
CA ARG A 411 40.99 -11.93 13.97
C ARG A 411 42.30 -11.26 14.29
N GLU A 412 43.42 -11.90 13.99
CA GLU A 412 44.74 -11.30 14.11
C GLU A 412 44.89 -10.07 13.22
N ALA A 413 44.44 -10.17 11.96
CA ALA A 413 44.42 -9.03 11.04
C ALA A 413 43.56 -7.86 11.58
N HIS A 414 42.39 -8.17 12.13
CA HIS A 414 41.51 -7.16 12.73
C HIS A 414 42.14 -6.48 13.94
N GLU A 415 42.81 -7.22 14.82
CA GLU A 415 43.51 -6.65 16.01
C GLU A 415 44.66 -5.72 15.58
N ILE A 416 45.42 -6.10 14.55
CA ILE A 416 46.45 -5.27 13.96
C ILE A 416 45.87 -3.96 13.44
N ILE A 417 44.84 -4.03 12.59
CA ILE A 417 44.19 -2.86 12.00
C ILE A 417 43.49 -2.00 13.08
N ALA A 418 42.90 -2.61 14.12
CA ALA A 418 42.34 -1.86 15.24
C ALA A 418 43.40 -1.02 15.95
N SER A 419 44.63 -1.56 16.16
CA SER A 419 45.71 -0.81 16.76
C SER A 419 46.20 0.35 15.87
N VAL A 420 46.19 0.16 14.54
CA VAL A 420 46.50 1.23 13.56
C VAL A 420 45.45 2.34 13.62
N VAL A 421 44.17 1.96 13.64
CA VAL A 421 43.04 2.92 13.69
C VAL A 421 43.08 3.74 14.97
N VAL A 422 43.33 3.13 16.14
CA VAL A 422 43.45 3.85 17.41
C VAL A 422 44.56 4.88 17.35
N LYS A 423 45.77 4.48 16.91
CA LYS A 423 46.90 5.39 16.75
C LYS A 423 46.62 6.53 15.77
N ALA A 424 45.94 6.23 14.65
CA ALA A 424 45.57 7.22 13.65
C ALA A 424 44.56 8.23 14.22
N LEU A 425 43.55 7.77 14.94
CA LEU A 425 42.55 8.62 15.60
C LEU A 425 43.20 9.53 16.67
N ASP A 426 44.07 8.98 17.51
CA ASP A 426 44.80 9.73 18.55
C ASP A 426 45.70 10.82 17.93
N ALA A 427 46.24 10.56 16.74
CA ALA A 427 47.03 11.51 15.98
C ALA A 427 46.19 12.48 15.11
N GLY A 428 44.86 12.39 15.12
CA GLY A 428 43.99 13.22 14.31
C GLY A 428 44.10 12.97 12.79
N LEU A 429 44.57 11.79 12.38
CA LEU A 429 44.73 11.43 10.98
C LEU A 429 43.42 10.93 10.40
N ARG A 430 43.23 11.16 9.09
CA ARG A 430 42.16 10.55 8.30
C ARG A 430 42.58 9.16 7.80
N ALA A 431 41.61 8.35 7.37
CA ALA A 431 41.90 7.01 6.85
C ALA A 431 42.86 7.01 5.66
N ASP A 432 42.74 7.98 4.74
CA ASP A 432 43.59 8.14 3.56
C ASP A 432 45.04 8.55 3.88
N GLN A 433 45.33 8.89 5.13
CA GLN A 433 46.69 9.25 5.62
C GLN A 433 47.39 8.06 6.30
N ILE A 434 46.73 6.93 6.49
CA ILE A 434 47.36 5.70 6.97
C ILE A 434 48.38 5.23 5.92
N ASN A 435 49.58 4.84 6.36
CA ASN A 435 50.67 4.43 5.48
C ASN A 435 51.25 3.06 5.85
N ALA A 436 52.07 2.52 4.98
CA ALA A 436 52.69 1.21 5.17
C ALA A 436 53.55 1.09 6.42
N SER A 437 54.23 2.17 6.83
CA SER A 437 55.07 2.16 8.05
C SER A 437 54.21 1.93 9.30
N MET A 438 53.03 2.58 9.39
CA MET A 438 52.13 2.42 10.52
C MET A 438 51.60 0.97 10.61
N ILE A 439 51.30 0.36 9.46
CA ILE A 439 50.82 -1.02 9.39
C ILE A 439 51.92 -2.01 9.74
N GLU A 440 53.15 -1.84 9.20
CA GLU A 440 54.30 -2.68 9.50
C GLU A 440 54.73 -2.59 10.98
N GLU A 441 54.65 -1.40 11.58
CA GLU A 441 54.92 -1.23 13.01
C GLU A 441 53.89 -2.00 13.86
N ALA A 442 52.61 -1.89 13.52
CA ALA A 442 51.56 -2.60 14.22
C ALA A 442 51.67 -4.13 14.02
N THR A 443 52.01 -4.57 12.82
CA THR A 443 52.25 -5.97 12.48
C THR A 443 53.40 -6.56 13.30
N LYS A 444 54.53 -5.88 13.35
CA LYS A 444 55.68 -6.31 14.15
C LYS A 444 55.37 -6.38 15.64
N ALA A 445 54.58 -5.43 16.13
CA ALA A 445 54.18 -5.40 17.55
C ALA A 445 53.26 -6.60 17.91
N ASN A 446 52.40 -7.06 17.01
CA ASN A 446 51.46 -8.12 17.25
C ASN A 446 51.98 -9.52 16.90
N LEU A 447 52.71 -9.66 15.76
CA LEU A 447 53.18 -10.93 15.23
C LEU A 447 54.66 -11.21 15.51
N GLY A 448 55.45 -10.20 15.92
CA GLY A 448 56.88 -10.32 16.10
C GLY A 448 57.70 -10.24 14.81
N HIS A 449 57.08 -10.15 13.63
CA HIS A 449 57.74 -10.05 12.33
C HIS A 449 56.98 -9.13 11.37
N SER A 450 57.64 -8.74 10.28
CA SER A 450 57.06 -7.92 9.21
C SER A 450 56.33 -8.81 8.20
N LEU A 451 55.21 -8.30 7.64
CA LEU A 451 54.54 -8.95 6.50
C LEU A 451 54.99 -8.40 5.15
N GLY A 452 55.83 -7.38 5.12
CA GLY A 452 56.36 -6.76 3.90
C GLY A 452 55.29 -6.03 3.08
N ILE A 453 54.32 -5.42 3.74
CA ILE A 453 53.24 -4.66 3.10
C ILE A 453 53.81 -3.42 2.40
N THR A 454 53.59 -3.31 1.10
CA THR A 454 54.12 -2.20 0.30
C THR A 454 53.21 -0.95 0.40
N PRO A 455 53.79 0.26 0.22
CA PRO A 455 53.00 1.50 0.16
C PRO A 455 51.87 1.46 -0.89
N GLN A 456 52.11 0.82 -2.04
CA GLN A 456 51.10 0.68 -3.10
C GLN A 456 49.92 -0.21 -2.67
N GLN A 457 50.20 -1.31 -1.98
CA GLN A 457 49.14 -2.21 -1.48
C GLN A 457 48.24 -1.50 -0.44
N VAL A 458 48.85 -0.69 0.43
CA VAL A 458 48.12 0.12 1.42
C VAL A 458 47.28 1.17 0.71
N SER A 459 47.86 1.94 -0.21
CA SER A 459 47.14 2.94 -0.99
C SER A 459 45.96 2.33 -1.76
N ASP A 460 46.18 1.16 -2.41
CA ASP A 460 45.13 0.46 -3.14
C ASP A 460 43.99 -0.06 -2.23
N SER A 461 44.33 -0.45 -1.00
CA SER A 461 43.33 -0.92 -0.04
C SER A 461 42.52 0.23 0.58
N LEU A 462 43.11 1.40 0.72
CA LEU A 462 42.49 2.61 1.24
C LEU A 462 41.65 3.37 0.19
N ASP A 463 41.83 3.05 -1.10
CA ASP A 463 41.07 3.65 -2.18
C ASP A 463 39.64 3.08 -2.24
N PRO A 464 38.59 3.88 -1.94
CA PRO A 464 37.22 3.39 -1.94
C PRO A 464 36.72 3.00 -3.34
N VAL A 465 37.27 3.56 -4.41
CA VAL A 465 36.94 3.17 -5.79
C VAL A 465 37.44 1.75 -6.05
N LYS A 466 38.69 1.48 -5.74
CA LYS A 466 39.30 0.13 -5.86
C LYS A 466 38.64 -0.88 -4.93
N SER A 467 38.20 -0.45 -3.75
CA SER A 467 37.41 -1.24 -2.81
C SER A 467 36.12 -1.74 -3.45
N VAL A 468 35.37 -0.86 -4.11
CA VAL A 468 34.14 -1.20 -4.85
C VAL A 468 34.46 -2.12 -6.04
N GLU A 469 35.47 -1.80 -6.85
CA GLU A 469 35.87 -2.58 -8.03
C GLU A 469 36.20 -4.04 -7.74
N ARG A 470 36.75 -4.32 -6.56
CA ARG A 470 37.10 -5.70 -6.13
C ARG A 470 35.88 -6.55 -5.76
N ARG A 471 34.72 -5.93 -5.47
CA ARG A 471 33.54 -6.60 -4.93
C ARG A 471 32.52 -6.96 -6.02
N ASN A 472 32.91 -7.81 -6.97
CA ASN A 472 32.08 -8.29 -8.08
C ASN A 472 31.35 -9.62 -7.79
N GLY A 473 31.31 -10.10 -6.55
CA GLY A 473 30.47 -11.24 -6.17
C GLY A 473 28.98 -10.94 -6.39
N VAL A 474 28.16 -11.98 -6.45
CA VAL A 474 26.71 -11.84 -6.65
C VAL A 474 26.10 -10.88 -5.63
N GLY A 475 25.42 -9.85 -6.12
CA GLY A 475 24.81 -8.82 -5.27
C GLY A 475 25.80 -7.78 -4.72
N GLY A 476 27.06 -7.80 -5.09
CA GLY A 476 28.08 -6.84 -4.65
C GLY A 476 27.98 -5.49 -5.37
N PRO A 477 28.72 -4.47 -4.85
CA PRO A 477 28.71 -3.12 -5.41
C PRO A 477 29.57 -2.93 -6.65
N GLY A 478 30.37 -3.93 -7.04
CA GLY A 478 31.27 -3.84 -8.18
C GLY A 478 30.50 -3.71 -9.49
N LYS A 479 31.15 -3.12 -10.49
CA LYS A 479 30.53 -2.71 -11.76
C LYS A 479 29.82 -3.86 -12.49
N MET A 480 30.44 -5.06 -12.51
CA MET A 480 29.84 -6.21 -13.18
C MET A 480 28.61 -6.74 -12.43
N ALA A 481 28.66 -6.83 -11.11
CA ALA A 481 27.54 -7.27 -10.29
C ALA A 481 26.35 -6.30 -10.38
N VAL A 482 26.60 -4.99 -10.34
CA VAL A 482 25.57 -3.94 -10.50
C VAL A 482 24.95 -4.01 -11.89
N ALA A 483 25.75 -4.16 -12.96
CA ALA A 483 25.23 -4.29 -14.33
C ALA A 483 24.32 -5.51 -14.49
N GLN A 484 24.68 -6.66 -13.88
CA GLN A 484 23.85 -7.86 -13.88
C GLN A 484 22.53 -7.65 -13.13
N MET A 485 22.55 -7.00 -11.93
CA MET A 485 21.32 -6.66 -11.19
C MET A 485 20.41 -5.74 -12.01
N ILE A 486 20.95 -4.73 -12.68
CA ILE A 486 20.19 -3.82 -13.54
C ILE A 486 19.54 -4.60 -14.70
N ALA A 487 20.30 -5.47 -15.36
CA ALA A 487 19.81 -6.25 -16.50
C ALA A 487 18.67 -7.19 -16.11
N SER A 488 18.83 -7.98 -15.04
CA SER A 488 17.79 -8.87 -14.54
C SER A 488 16.54 -8.11 -14.08
N THR A 489 16.71 -7.00 -13.38
CA THR A 489 15.58 -6.16 -12.92
C THR A 489 14.79 -5.58 -14.09
N LYS A 490 15.42 -5.19 -15.18
CA LYS A 490 14.70 -4.72 -16.39
C LYS A 490 13.80 -5.81 -16.96
N VAL A 491 14.25 -7.07 -16.97
CA VAL A 491 13.42 -8.21 -17.41
C VAL A 491 12.21 -8.38 -16.48
N GLU A 492 12.41 -8.32 -15.16
CA GLU A 492 11.32 -8.41 -14.18
C GLU A 492 10.29 -7.29 -14.35
N ILE A 493 10.74 -6.04 -14.53
CA ILE A 493 9.87 -4.87 -14.76
C ILE A 493 9.03 -5.05 -16.02
N ASN A 494 9.64 -5.54 -17.11
CA ASN A 494 8.93 -5.79 -18.36
C ASN A 494 7.89 -6.90 -18.20
N GLY A 495 8.22 -7.99 -17.49
CA GLY A 495 7.28 -9.05 -17.16
C GLY A 495 6.09 -8.56 -16.32
N ALA A 496 6.35 -7.77 -15.28
CA ALA A 496 5.29 -7.16 -14.47
C ALA A 496 4.39 -6.23 -15.29
N SER A 497 4.98 -5.44 -16.19
CA SER A 497 4.22 -4.56 -17.09
C SER A 497 3.33 -5.34 -18.05
N GLN A 498 3.82 -6.44 -18.58
CA GLN A 498 3.05 -7.33 -19.46
C GLN A 498 1.86 -7.95 -18.70
N ARG A 499 2.09 -8.52 -17.52
CA ARG A 499 1.01 -9.11 -16.69
C ARG A 499 -0.05 -8.07 -16.32
N LEU A 500 0.35 -6.84 -16.01
CA LEU A 500 -0.59 -5.74 -15.74
C LEU A 500 -1.43 -5.43 -17.00
N ALA A 501 -0.80 -5.30 -18.16
CA ALA A 501 -1.48 -5.03 -19.43
C ALA A 501 -2.48 -6.15 -19.79
N GLU A 502 -2.11 -7.41 -19.58
CA GLU A 502 -3.01 -8.57 -19.79
C GLU A 502 -4.25 -8.52 -18.88
N ARG A 503 -4.06 -8.20 -17.58
CA ARG A 503 -5.19 -8.00 -16.63
C ARG A 503 -6.11 -6.87 -17.07
N GLN A 504 -5.56 -5.71 -17.42
CA GLN A 504 -6.32 -4.55 -17.88
C GLN A 504 -7.08 -4.85 -19.19
N ALA A 505 -6.44 -5.54 -20.13
CA ALA A 505 -7.07 -5.97 -21.38
C ALA A 505 -8.24 -6.94 -21.13
N LYS A 506 -8.09 -7.91 -20.22
CA LYS A 506 -9.17 -8.83 -19.81
C LYS A 506 -10.37 -8.09 -19.22
N LEU A 507 -10.13 -7.13 -18.32
CA LEU A 507 -11.17 -6.30 -17.72
C LEU A 507 -11.87 -5.43 -18.79
N GLY A 508 -11.14 -4.85 -19.72
CA GLY A 508 -11.68 -4.10 -20.84
C GLY A 508 -12.56 -4.95 -21.76
N GLN A 509 -12.12 -6.17 -22.07
CA GLN A 509 -12.92 -7.13 -22.85
C GLN A 509 -14.21 -7.54 -22.15
N SER A 510 -14.18 -7.76 -20.83
CA SER A 510 -15.38 -8.08 -20.05
C SER A 510 -16.36 -6.92 -20.05
N SER A 511 -15.88 -5.68 -19.89
CA SER A 511 -16.73 -4.49 -20.01
C SER A 511 -17.41 -4.42 -21.38
N LYS A 512 -16.63 -4.60 -22.45
CA LYS A 512 -17.17 -4.59 -23.81
C LYS A 512 -18.23 -5.67 -24.04
N ARG A 513 -17.97 -6.91 -23.56
CA ARG A 513 -18.98 -7.99 -23.63
C ARG A 513 -20.25 -7.64 -22.87
N LEU A 514 -20.15 -7.06 -21.68
CA LEU A 514 -21.29 -6.59 -20.91
C LEU A 514 -22.12 -5.57 -21.71
N ASP A 515 -21.49 -4.55 -22.27
CA ASP A 515 -22.15 -3.49 -23.04
C ASP A 515 -22.82 -4.04 -24.31
N GLU A 516 -22.17 -5.00 -25.00
CA GLU A 516 -22.73 -5.69 -26.17
C GLU A 516 -23.99 -6.49 -25.81
N GLN A 517 -24.00 -7.18 -24.65
CA GLN A 517 -25.18 -7.92 -24.19
C GLN A 517 -26.31 -6.98 -23.77
N VAL A 518 -26.03 -5.88 -23.09
CA VAL A 518 -27.01 -4.83 -22.78
C VAL A 518 -27.64 -4.32 -24.08
N ALA A 519 -26.81 -3.91 -25.04
CA ALA A 519 -27.30 -3.42 -26.34
C ALA A 519 -28.15 -4.45 -27.09
N ARG A 520 -27.81 -5.75 -26.99
CA ARG A 520 -28.61 -6.85 -27.58
C ARG A 520 -29.98 -6.99 -26.95
N LEU A 521 -30.10 -6.83 -25.64
CA LEU A 521 -31.38 -6.93 -24.93
C LEU A 521 -32.28 -5.68 -25.11
N LEU A 522 -31.66 -4.52 -25.35
CA LEU A 522 -32.36 -3.27 -25.61
C LEU A 522 -32.89 -3.15 -27.07
N ARG A 523 -32.41 -3.98 -27.98
CA ARG A 523 -32.96 -4.03 -29.37
C ARG A 523 -34.34 -4.68 -29.35
N PRO A 524 -35.31 -4.08 -30.06
CA PRO A 524 -36.67 -4.60 -30.17
C PRO A 524 -36.74 -6.01 -30.80
#